data_b309f37f9937347ffbaf0a9135f53319
#
_entry.id   b309f37f9937347ffbaf0a9135f53319
#
_cell.length_a   1.000
_cell.length_b   1.000
_cell.length_c   1.000
_cell.angle_alpha   90.00
_cell.angle_beta   90.00
_cell.angle_gamma   90.00
#
_symmetry.space_group_name_H-M   'P 1'
#
loop_
_entity.id
_entity.type
_entity.pdbx_description
1 polymer ?
#
loop_
_entity_poly.entity_id
_entity_poly.type
_entity_poly.pdbx_seq_one_letter_code
_entity_poly.pdbx_strand_id
1 'polypeptide(L)'
;MQIHFKLVNLKGFYIAISRKKPFEKEFVVVERSTTPTCLTKEQLEQNLERVNGWIGNCDQKASFLLALVGVVTAIICTSDIIGKVKEVLVDPFISYWKCGAGSFDTDRFFLALTLIGGMFCLLLAMCYLLLCLCAQTNYDNFNQFGIEEKSLLFYGSVAKMKYDEFRKASNDYENDLQSQLYINSVICTKKFERYNIAVKFVFAAINFLVVALLFALFI
;
A
#
# COMPACT_ATOMS: atom_id res chain seq x y z
N MET A 1 -27.26 -22.76 -21.62
CA MET A 1 -26.07 -21.91 -21.36
C MET A 1 -25.92 -21.77 -19.84
N GLN A 2 -25.15 -22.68 -19.23
CA GLN A 2 -24.95 -22.66 -17.75
C GLN A 2 -23.78 -21.76 -17.44
N ILE A 3 -24.03 -20.74 -16.59
CA ILE A 3 -23.01 -19.81 -16.12
C ILE A 3 -22.50 -20.38 -14.79
N HIS A 4 -21.27 -20.89 -14.76
CA HIS A 4 -20.61 -21.31 -13.53
C HIS A 4 -19.96 -20.09 -12.88
N PHE A 5 -20.47 -19.69 -11.70
CA PHE A 5 -19.84 -18.71 -10.81
C PHE A 5 -18.87 -19.43 -9.89
N LYS A 6 -17.60 -19.04 -9.91
CA LYS A 6 -16.61 -19.45 -8.90
C LYS A 6 -16.45 -18.33 -7.90
N LEU A 7 -16.96 -18.53 -6.69
CA LEU A 7 -16.77 -17.65 -5.57
C LEU A 7 -15.34 -17.80 -5.04
N VAL A 8 -14.56 -16.74 -5.09
CA VAL A 8 -13.24 -16.67 -4.46
C VAL A 8 -13.39 -15.84 -3.18
N ASN A 9 -13.19 -16.50 -2.05
CA ASN A 9 -13.24 -15.86 -0.73
C ASN A 9 -11.91 -15.15 -0.47
N LEU A 10 -11.91 -13.84 -0.57
CA LEU A 10 -10.84 -12.97 -0.10
C LEU A 10 -11.36 -12.23 1.13
N LYS A 11 -11.21 -12.87 2.31
CA LYS A 11 -11.39 -12.24 3.64
C LYS A 11 -12.50 -11.17 3.68
N GLY A 12 -13.75 -11.60 3.53
CA GLY A 12 -14.92 -10.76 3.85
C GLY A 12 -15.50 -9.90 2.73
N PHE A 13 -14.92 -9.88 1.52
CA PHE A 13 -15.50 -9.20 0.36
C PHE A 13 -15.81 -10.19 -0.77
N TYR A 14 -17.08 -10.33 -1.12
CA TYR A 14 -17.52 -11.15 -2.26
C TYR A 14 -17.59 -10.27 -3.52
N ILE A 15 -16.68 -10.51 -4.46
CA ILE A 15 -16.78 -9.94 -5.81
C ILE A 15 -17.15 -11.08 -6.76
N ALA A 16 -18.33 -10.99 -7.36
CA ALA A 16 -18.77 -11.91 -8.41
C ALA A 16 -18.11 -11.52 -9.74
N ILE A 17 -17.12 -12.28 -10.18
CA ILE A 17 -16.50 -12.11 -11.48
C ILE A 17 -17.14 -13.08 -12.46
N SER A 18 -17.97 -12.56 -13.39
CA SER A 18 -18.47 -13.32 -14.53
C SER A 18 -17.35 -13.53 -15.56
N ARG A 19 -16.87 -14.76 -15.72
CA ARG A 19 -15.93 -15.11 -16.79
C ARG A 19 -16.67 -15.66 -17.99
N LYS A 20 -16.69 -14.90 -19.09
CA LYS A 20 -16.86 -15.49 -20.45
C LYS A 20 -15.62 -16.33 -20.74
N LYS A 21 -15.83 -17.59 -21.15
CA LYS A 21 -14.74 -18.47 -21.58
C LYS A 21 -13.96 -17.85 -22.75
N PRO A 22 -12.66 -17.65 -22.63
CA PRO A 22 -11.80 -17.54 -23.79
C PRO A 22 -11.08 -18.87 -24.01
N PHE A 23 -11.14 -19.33 -25.25
CA PHE A 23 -10.19 -20.17 -25.93
C PHE A 23 -9.47 -21.23 -25.07
N GLU A 24 -9.85 -22.47 -25.28
CA GLU A 24 -9.12 -23.66 -24.84
C GLU A 24 -7.75 -23.66 -25.52
N LYS A 25 -6.76 -23.11 -24.86
CA LYS A 25 -5.37 -23.32 -25.21
C LYS A 25 -5.01 -24.70 -24.69
N GLU A 26 -4.83 -25.63 -25.61
CA GLU A 26 -4.16 -26.90 -25.39
C GLU A 26 -2.84 -26.61 -24.67
N PHE A 27 -2.79 -26.91 -23.39
CA PHE A 27 -1.54 -26.89 -22.65
C PHE A 27 -0.74 -28.10 -23.13
N VAL A 28 0.17 -27.89 -24.06
CA VAL A 28 1.26 -28.82 -24.29
C VAL A 28 2.05 -28.86 -22.98
N VAL A 29 1.87 -29.93 -22.23
CA VAL A 29 2.71 -30.22 -21.07
C VAL A 29 4.10 -30.51 -21.63
N VAL A 30 4.91 -29.48 -21.77
CA VAL A 30 6.35 -29.61 -21.90
C VAL A 30 6.82 -30.12 -20.55
N GLU A 31 7.10 -31.43 -20.46
CA GLU A 31 7.86 -31.98 -19.33
C GLU A 31 9.20 -31.20 -19.24
N ARG A 32 9.18 -30.14 -18.45
CA ARG A 32 10.45 -29.55 -18.00
C ARG A 32 11.10 -30.60 -17.12
N SER A 33 12.20 -31.16 -17.60
CA SER A 33 13.14 -31.90 -16.76
C SER A 33 13.48 -30.98 -15.57
N THR A 34 12.88 -31.25 -14.41
CA THR A 34 13.10 -30.52 -13.17
C THR A 34 14.40 -30.99 -12.51
N THR A 35 15.53 -30.75 -13.17
CA THR A 35 16.76 -30.49 -12.42
C THR A 35 16.62 -29.06 -11.90
N PRO A 36 16.78 -28.80 -10.58
CA PRO A 36 16.83 -27.44 -10.09
C PRO A 36 18.06 -26.78 -10.72
N THR A 37 17.84 -26.06 -11.81
CA THR A 37 18.87 -25.24 -12.43
C THR A 37 19.15 -24.11 -11.44
N CYS A 38 20.25 -24.22 -10.71
CA CYS A 38 20.78 -23.14 -9.91
C CYS A 38 20.91 -21.91 -10.83
N LEU A 39 20.38 -20.77 -10.39
CA LEU A 39 20.48 -19.52 -11.16
C LEU A 39 21.96 -19.17 -11.32
N THR A 40 22.37 -18.78 -12.53
CA THR A 40 23.74 -18.30 -12.71
C THR A 40 23.94 -16.96 -12.00
N LYS A 41 25.18 -16.64 -11.65
CA LYS A 41 25.54 -15.38 -11.02
C LYS A 41 24.98 -14.17 -11.78
N GLU A 42 25.10 -14.15 -13.09
CA GLU A 42 24.59 -13.07 -13.95
C GLU A 42 23.05 -12.96 -13.87
N GLN A 43 22.35 -14.09 -13.78
CA GLN A 43 20.89 -14.09 -13.61
C GLN A 43 20.48 -13.58 -12.24
N LEU A 44 21.25 -13.88 -11.19
CA LEU A 44 21.01 -13.35 -9.84
C LEU A 44 21.21 -11.83 -9.79
N GLU A 45 22.29 -11.31 -10.37
CA GLU A 45 22.58 -9.87 -10.47
C GLU A 45 21.46 -9.13 -11.23
N GLN A 46 21.07 -9.65 -12.41
CA GLN A 46 19.98 -9.06 -13.21
C GLN A 46 18.63 -9.08 -12.46
N ASN A 47 18.34 -10.16 -11.75
CA ASN A 47 17.10 -10.25 -10.97
C ASN A 47 17.12 -9.30 -9.77
N LEU A 48 18.26 -9.14 -9.09
CA LEU A 48 18.42 -8.21 -7.98
C LEU A 48 18.23 -6.75 -8.48
N GLU A 49 18.86 -6.39 -9.59
CA GLU A 49 18.69 -5.08 -10.22
C GLU A 49 17.22 -4.81 -10.59
N ARG A 50 16.53 -5.82 -11.15
CA ARG A 50 15.12 -5.73 -11.51
C ARG A 50 14.23 -5.51 -10.28
N VAL A 51 14.47 -6.24 -9.19
CA VAL A 51 13.73 -6.07 -7.93
C VAL A 51 13.98 -4.69 -7.33
N ASN A 52 15.22 -4.22 -7.34
CA ASN A 52 15.57 -2.87 -6.88
C ASN A 52 14.88 -1.79 -7.74
N GLY A 53 14.79 -2.00 -9.05
CA GLY A 53 14.04 -1.14 -9.95
C GLY A 53 12.54 -1.10 -9.62
N TRP A 54 11.94 -2.24 -9.24
CA TRP A 54 10.54 -2.26 -8.80
C TRP A 54 10.32 -1.55 -7.47
N ILE A 55 11.25 -1.69 -6.52
CA ILE A 55 11.22 -0.95 -5.24
C ILE A 55 11.25 0.55 -5.52
N GLY A 56 12.22 1.01 -6.33
CA GLY A 56 12.34 2.43 -6.70
C GLY A 56 11.10 2.97 -7.41
N ASN A 57 10.50 2.20 -8.31
CA ASN A 57 9.26 2.57 -9.00
C ASN A 57 8.07 2.66 -8.03
N CYS A 58 7.99 1.75 -7.05
CA CYS A 58 6.97 1.80 -6.00
C CYS A 58 7.13 3.07 -5.15
N ASP A 59 8.36 3.42 -4.75
CA ASP A 59 8.66 4.61 -3.96
C ASP A 59 8.33 5.90 -4.73
N GLN A 60 8.63 5.99 -6.01
CA GLN A 60 8.27 7.12 -6.86
C GLN A 60 6.75 7.30 -6.94
N LYS A 61 6.00 6.21 -7.18
CA LYS A 61 4.52 6.26 -7.23
C LYS A 61 3.93 6.66 -5.88
N ALA A 62 4.47 6.11 -4.78
CA ALA A 62 4.01 6.44 -3.43
C ALA A 62 4.28 7.91 -3.09
N SER A 63 5.45 8.45 -3.44
CA SER A 63 5.81 9.85 -3.21
C SER A 63 4.91 10.79 -4.01
N PHE A 64 4.65 10.49 -5.28
CA PHE A 64 3.75 11.29 -6.11
C PHE A 64 2.32 11.29 -5.56
N LEU A 65 1.80 10.12 -5.18
CA LEU A 65 0.46 10.01 -4.62
C LEU A 65 0.36 10.71 -3.25
N LEU A 66 1.41 10.63 -2.42
CA LEU A 66 1.48 11.33 -1.13
C LEU A 66 1.42 12.85 -1.31
N ALA A 67 2.16 13.40 -2.30
CA ALA A 67 2.12 14.82 -2.61
C ALA A 67 0.71 15.25 -3.06
N LEU A 68 0.06 14.48 -3.94
CA LEU A 68 -1.30 14.75 -4.40
C LEU A 68 -2.30 14.75 -3.23
N VAL A 69 -2.28 13.71 -2.40
CA VAL A 69 -3.16 13.59 -1.22
C VAL A 69 -2.90 14.73 -0.24
N GLY A 70 -1.63 15.12 -0.05
CA GLY A 70 -1.25 16.24 0.79
C GLY A 70 -1.84 17.57 0.31
N VAL A 71 -1.76 17.85 -1.01
CA VAL A 71 -2.36 19.05 -1.60
C VAL A 71 -3.88 19.07 -1.43
N VAL A 72 -4.56 17.95 -1.73
CA VAL A 72 -6.02 17.84 -1.54
C VAL A 72 -6.41 18.08 -0.08
N THR A 73 -5.70 17.46 0.84
CA THR A 73 -5.93 17.65 2.28
C THR A 73 -5.73 19.09 2.70
N ALA A 74 -4.67 19.76 2.22
CA ALA A 74 -4.39 21.17 2.51
C ALA A 74 -5.53 22.09 1.99
N ILE A 75 -6.01 21.86 0.76
CA ILE A 75 -7.14 22.62 0.19
C ILE A 75 -8.38 22.47 1.06
N ILE A 76 -8.71 21.25 1.49
CA ILE A 76 -9.87 21.02 2.36
C ILE A 76 -9.68 21.72 3.72
N CYS A 77 -8.49 21.65 4.30
CA CYS A 77 -8.19 22.25 5.61
C CYS A 77 -8.15 23.78 5.59
N THR A 78 -7.80 24.40 4.47
CA THR A 78 -7.74 25.88 4.33
C THR A 78 -9.05 26.51 3.88
N SER A 79 -10.01 25.70 3.41
CA SER A 79 -11.33 26.18 3.00
C SER A 79 -12.22 26.39 4.23
N ASP A 80 -13.27 27.25 4.10
CA ASP A 80 -14.30 27.46 5.14
C ASP A 80 -15.13 26.21 5.45
N ILE A 81 -14.83 25.08 4.78
CA ILE A 81 -15.49 23.79 4.98
C ILE A 81 -15.39 23.33 6.44
N ILE A 82 -14.23 23.52 7.09
CA ILE A 82 -14.05 23.15 8.51
C ILE A 82 -14.95 23.98 9.42
N GLY A 83 -15.08 25.28 9.16
CA GLY A 83 -16.02 26.16 9.89
C GLY A 83 -17.46 25.67 9.75
N LYS A 84 -17.89 25.40 8.52
CA LYS A 84 -19.24 24.87 8.22
C LYS A 84 -19.48 23.49 8.83
N VAL A 85 -18.49 22.59 8.81
CA VAL A 85 -18.60 21.28 9.48
C VAL A 85 -18.79 21.45 10.99
N LYS A 86 -18.10 22.41 11.62
CA LYS A 86 -18.26 22.72 13.04
C LYS A 86 -19.66 23.23 13.35
N GLU A 87 -20.17 24.20 12.59
CA GLU A 87 -21.54 24.73 12.73
C GLU A 87 -22.59 23.63 12.55
N VAL A 88 -22.39 22.71 11.64
CA VAL A 88 -23.35 21.66 11.31
C VAL A 88 -23.34 20.48 12.27
N LEU A 89 -22.17 20.11 12.80
CA LEU A 89 -22.04 18.96 13.70
C LEU A 89 -22.06 19.33 15.17
N VAL A 90 -21.34 20.39 15.54
CA VAL A 90 -21.09 20.71 16.94
C VAL A 90 -22.25 21.51 17.52
N ASP A 91 -22.75 22.50 16.79
CA ASP A 91 -23.78 23.40 17.29
C ASP A 91 -25.15 22.73 17.45
N PRO A 92 -25.65 21.90 16.49
CA PRO A 92 -26.92 21.19 16.69
C PRO A 92 -26.82 20.12 17.78
N PHE A 93 -25.67 19.43 17.90
CA PHE A 93 -25.45 18.41 18.91
C PHE A 93 -25.40 19.02 20.32
N ILE A 94 -24.75 20.16 20.47
CA ILE A 94 -24.68 20.89 21.74
C ILE A 94 -26.06 21.51 22.06
N SER A 95 -26.81 22.03 21.07
CA SER A 95 -28.13 22.58 21.26
C SER A 95 -29.14 21.52 21.66
N TYR A 96 -29.11 20.36 21.02
CA TYR A 96 -29.96 19.22 21.37
C TYR A 96 -29.70 18.74 22.80
N TRP A 97 -28.44 18.69 23.23
CA TRP A 97 -28.07 18.30 24.60
C TRP A 97 -28.40 19.34 25.65
N LYS A 98 -28.41 20.65 25.30
CA LYS A 98 -28.71 21.76 26.23
C LYS A 98 -30.17 22.14 26.32
N CYS A 99 -30.94 22.07 25.23
CA CYS A 99 -32.26 22.64 25.13
C CYS A 99 -33.39 21.64 24.79
N GLY A 100 -33.10 20.41 24.41
CA GLY A 100 -34.12 19.38 24.13
C GLY A 100 -35.07 19.64 22.95
N ALA A 101 -34.94 20.75 22.25
CA ALA A 101 -35.83 21.16 21.16
C ALA A 101 -35.05 21.88 20.06
N GLY A 102 -34.50 21.12 19.14
CA GLY A 102 -33.93 21.63 17.88
C GLY A 102 -34.43 20.77 16.74
N SER A 103 -34.83 21.34 15.62
CA SER A 103 -35.07 20.61 14.39
C SER A 103 -33.72 20.06 13.93
N PHE A 104 -33.53 18.72 14.01
CA PHE A 104 -32.34 18.06 13.53
C PHE A 104 -32.35 18.12 12.00
N ASP A 105 -31.41 18.89 11.44
CA ASP A 105 -31.24 19.01 10.00
C ASP A 105 -30.46 17.80 9.50
N THR A 106 -31.20 16.78 9.04
CA THR A 106 -30.70 15.47 8.64
C THR A 106 -29.72 15.59 7.47
N ASP A 107 -30.00 16.48 6.52
CA ASP A 107 -29.21 16.58 5.28
C ASP A 107 -27.81 17.17 5.55
N ARG A 108 -27.75 18.19 6.39
CA ARG A 108 -26.49 18.79 6.83
C ARG A 108 -25.68 17.83 7.68
N PHE A 109 -26.34 17.01 8.52
CA PHE A 109 -25.65 15.98 9.30
C PHE A 109 -24.99 14.94 8.40
N PHE A 110 -25.67 14.43 7.36
CA PHE A 110 -25.09 13.49 6.42
C PHE A 110 -23.95 14.11 5.61
N LEU A 111 -24.05 15.37 5.21
CA LEU A 111 -22.97 16.12 4.56
C LEU A 111 -21.71 16.14 5.45
N ALA A 112 -21.86 16.51 6.70
CA ALA A 112 -20.73 16.55 7.62
C ALA A 112 -20.12 15.17 7.88
N LEU A 113 -20.95 14.14 8.02
CA LEU A 113 -20.49 12.76 8.21
C LEU A 113 -19.67 12.25 7.00
N THR A 114 -20.11 12.56 5.78
CA THR A 114 -19.39 12.18 4.56
C THR A 114 -18.06 12.93 4.42
N LEU A 115 -18.00 14.22 4.77
CA LEU A 115 -16.76 14.99 4.79
C LEU A 115 -15.75 14.43 5.80
N ILE A 116 -16.19 14.11 7.02
CA ILE A 116 -15.34 13.51 8.06
C ILE A 116 -14.83 12.14 7.60
N GLY A 117 -15.71 11.30 7.03
CA GLY A 117 -15.34 10.00 6.49
C GLY A 117 -14.27 10.11 5.38
N GLY A 118 -14.44 11.09 4.48
CA GLY A 118 -13.47 11.39 3.43
C GLY A 118 -12.11 11.82 4.00
N MET A 119 -12.10 12.75 4.95
CA MET A 119 -10.87 13.20 5.63
C MET A 119 -10.17 12.07 6.36
N PHE A 120 -10.91 11.24 7.06
CA PHE A 120 -10.35 10.07 7.75
C PHE A 120 -9.70 9.08 6.77
N CYS A 121 -10.33 8.83 5.63
CA CYS A 121 -9.74 8.00 4.57
C CYS A 121 -8.46 8.63 3.99
N LEU A 122 -8.40 9.95 3.78
CA LEU A 122 -7.19 10.64 3.33
C LEU A 122 -6.05 10.50 4.35
N LEU A 123 -6.32 10.67 5.63
CA LEU A 123 -5.32 10.49 6.70
C LEU A 123 -4.79 9.05 6.74
N LEU A 124 -5.67 8.04 6.61
CA LEU A 124 -5.23 6.65 6.53
C LEU A 124 -4.37 6.40 5.28
N ALA A 125 -4.76 6.95 4.12
CA ALA A 125 -3.96 6.86 2.91
C ALA A 125 -2.56 7.45 3.10
N MET A 126 -2.44 8.64 3.70
CA MET A 126 -1.15 9.25 4.03
C MET A 126 -0.30 8.38 4.95
N CYS A 127 -0.88 7.81 6.00
CA CYS A 127 -0.18 6.90 6.91
C CYS A 127 0.39 5.68 6.17
N TYR A 128 -0.42 5.03 5.31
CA TYR A 128 0.05 3.86 4.54
C TYR A 128 1.10 4.23 3.49
N LEU A 129 1.02 5.42 2.87
CA LEU A 129 2.06 5.91 1.94
C LEU A 129 3.37 6.20 2.67
N LEU A 130 3.33 6.82 3.84
CA LEU A 130 4.51 7.03 4.68
C LEU A 130 5.13 5.70 5.11
N LEU A 131 4.30 4.72 5.53
CA LEU A 131 4.77 3.37 5.86
C LEU A 131 5.37 2.64 4.64
N CYS A 132 4.90 2.93 3.42
CA CYS A 132 5.48 2.41 2.19
C CYS A 132 6.88 2.99 1.93
N LEU A 133 7.07 4.30 2.17
CA LEU A 133 8.33 5.02 1.99
C LEU A 133 9.35 4.73 3.10
N CYS A 134 8.90 4.34 4.30
CA CYS A 134 9.80 4.00 5.39
C CYS A 134 10.75 2.87 5.00
N ALA A 135 12.05 3.11 5.21
CA ALA A 135 13.09 2.11 4.99
C ALA A 135 12.92 0.93 5.96
N GLN A 136 12.91 -0.28 5.43
CA GLN A 136 12.88 -1.51 6.23
C GLN A 136 14.31 -2.00 6.43
N THR A 137 14.97 -1.46 7.46
CA THR A 137 16.37 -1.79 7.78
C THR A 137 16.52 -2.84 8.88
N ASN A 138 15.42 -3.31 9.48
CA ASN A 138 15.46 -4.28 10.56
C ASN A 138 15.65 -5.69 10.01
N TYR A 139 16.87 -6.21 10.17
CA TYR A 139 17.28 -7.55 9.75
C TYR A 139 16.56 -8.67 10.53
N ASP A 140 16.18 -8.42 11.78
CA ASP A 140 15.53 -9.41 12.66
C ASP A 140 14.23 -9.99 12.06
N ASN A 141 13.57 -9.24 11.17
CA ASN A 141 12.37 -9.68 10.46
C ASN A 141 12.65 -10.68 9.32
N PHE A 142 13.91 -10.89 8.95
CA PHE A 142 14.33 -11.71 7.82
C PHE A 142 15.23 -12.87 8.24
N ASN A 143 15.45 -13.05 9.56
CA ASN A 143 16.33 -14.07 10.10
C ASN A 143 15.74 -15.47 9.82
N GLN A 144 16.22 -16.11 8.76
CA GLN A 144 15.86 -17.46 8.36
C GLN A 144 17.15 -18.28 8.18
N PHE A 145 17.05 -19.59 8.42
CA PHE A 145 18.17 -20.49 8.22
C PHE A 145 18.69 -20.40 6.78
N GLY A 146 19.99 -20.14 6.61
CA GLY A 146 20.65 -20.04 5.31
C GLY A 146 20.74 -18.63 4.71
N ILE A 147 20.16 -17.60 5.36
CA ILE A 147 20.36 -16.20 4.95
C ILE A 147 21.68 -15.69 5.54
N GLU A 148 22.49 -15.02 4.69
CA GLU A 148 23.76 -14.42 5.11
C GLU A 148 23.50 -13.24 6.06
N GLU A 149 23.89 -13.39 7.35
CA GLU A 149 23.66 -12.35 8.37
C GLU A 149 24.51 -11.09 8.14
N LYS A 150 25.72 -11.27 7.57
CA LYS A 150 26.68 -10.19 7.32
C LYS A 150 26.92 -10.00 5.83
N SER A 151 25.90 -9.53 5.13
CA SER A 151 26.01 -9.26 3.70
C SER A 151 27.03 -8.15 3.41
N LEU A 152 27.91 -8.38 2.44
CA LEU A 152 28.83 -7.38 1.90
C LEU A 152 28.15 -6.51 0.81
N LEU A 153 26.99 -6.91 0.32
CA LEU A 153 26.20 -6.19 -0.66
C LEU A 153 25.25 -5.17 -0.02
N PHE A 154 24.95 -5.32 1.28
CA PHE A 154 24.06 -4.42 1.99
C PHE A 154 24.85 -3.40 2.79
N TYR A 155 24.68 -2.12 2.42
CA TYR A 155 25.39 -1.00 3.04
C TYR A 155 25.24 -0.95 4.57
N GLY A 156 24.06 -1.34 5.10
CA GLY A 156 23.79 -1.33 6.54
C GLY A 156 24.59 -2.39 7.33
N SER A 157 24.91 -3.52 6.71
CA SER A 157 25.81 -4.54 7.27
C SER A 157 27.25 -4.06 7.23
N VAL A 158 27.69 -3.54 6.07
CA VAL A 158 29.04 -3.00 5.88
C VAL A 158 29.34 -1.85 6.83
N ALA A 159 28.38 -0.94 7.03
CA ALA A 159 28.55 0.21 7.92
C ALA A 159 28.70 -0.16 9.41
N LYS A 160 28.22 -1.34 9.80
CA LYS A 160 28.35 -1.86 11.19
C LYS A 160 29.63 -2.64 11.40
N MET A 161 30.34 -3.04 10.35
CA MET A 161 31.60 -3.77 10.44
C MET A 161 32.77 -2.82 10.75
N LYS A 162 33.75 -3.31 11.51
CA LYS A 162 35.04 -2.64 11.62
C LYS A 162 35.79 -2.79 10.30
N TYR A 163 36.59 -1.78 9.94
CA TYR A 163 37.34 -1.79 8.68
C TYR A 163 38.22 -3.03 8.51
N ASP A 164 38.88 -3.49 9.60
CA ASP A 164 39.72 -4.69 9.57
C ASP A 164 38.91 -5.96 9.37
N GLU A 165 37.67 -6.03 9.88
CA GLU A 165 36.76 -7.14 9.65
C GLU A 165 36.27 -7.14 8.19
N PHE A 166 35.86 -5.96 7.69
CA PHE A 166 35.46 -5.81 6.29
C PHE A 166 36.53 -6.21 5.31
N ARG A 167 37.80 -5.81 5.57
CA ARG A 167 38.94 -6.17 4.72
C ARG A 167 39.23 -7.66 4.71
N LYS A 168 38.93 -8.38 5.79
CA LYS A 168 39.16 -9.83 5.94
C LYS A 168 37.92 -10.64 5.56
N ALA A 169 36.77 -10.00 5.40
CA ALA A 169 35.52 -10.67 5.09
C ALA A 169 35.61 -11.28 3.69
N SER A 170 35.38 -12.57 3.64
CA SER A 170 35.30 -13.37 2.40
C SER A 170 33.98 -14.11 2.46
N ASN A 171 32.93 -13.50 1.91
CA ASN A 171 31.64 -14.15 1.81
C ASN A 171 31.56 -14.94 0.49
N ASP A 172 30.78 -16.01 0.50
CA ASP A 172 30.29 -16.60 -0.74
C ASP A 172 29.39 -15.60 -1.45
N TYR A 173 29.95 -14.94 -2.47
CA TYR A 173 29.26 -13.87 -3.20
C TYR A 173 27.92 -14.32 -3.80
N GLU A 174 27.82 -15.56 -4.23
CA GLU A 174 26.61 -16.11 -4.82
C GLU A 174 25.51 -16.31 -3.78
N ASN A 175 25.87 -16.84 -2.60
CA ASN A 175 24.95 -16.98 -1.47
C ASN A 175 24.49 -15.62 -0.94
N ASP A 176 25.38 -14.62 -0.91
CA ASP A 176 25.03 -13.26 -0.52
C ASP A 176 24.05 -12.62 -1.54
N LEU A 177 24.27 -12.80 -2.84
CA LEU A 177 23.34 -12.36 -3.90
C LEU A 177 21.96 -13.01 -3.76
N GLN A 178 21.91 -14.32 -3.50
CA GLN A 178 20.64 -15.03 -3.31
C GLN A 178 19.91 -14.50 -2.08
N SER A 179 20.63 -14.28 -0.98
CA SER A 179 20.09 -13.72 0.26
C SER A 179 19.52 -12.31 0.05
N GLN A 180 20.27 -11.45 -0.65
CA GLN A 180 19.81 -10.08 -0.97
C GLN A 180 18.63 -10.08 -1.93
N LEU A 181 18.63 -10.93 -2.94
CA LEU A 181 17.50 -11.07 -3.85
C LEU A 181 16.23 -11.46 -3.10
N TYR A 182 16.32 -12.44 -2.18
CA TYR A 182 15.18 -12.86 -1.37
C TYR A 182 14.67 -11.73 -0.47
N ILE A 183 15.57 -11.09 0.30
CA ILE A 183 15.21 -9.99 1.23
C ILE A 183 14.56 -8.85 0.47
N ASN A 184 15.14 -8.40 -0.63
CA ASN A 184 14.61 -7.29 -1.43
C ASN A 184 13.28 -7.65 -2.09
N SER A 185 13.06 -8.90 -2.47
CA SER A 185 11.77 -9.38 -2.99
C SER A 185 10.67 -9.31 -1.92
N VAL A 186 10.98 -9.69 -0.67
CA VAL A 186 10.04 -9.58 0.46
C VAL A 186 9.74 -8.12 0.77
N ILE A 187 10.75 -7.25 0.78
CA ILE A 187 10.58 -5.80 0.97
C ILE A 187 9.69 -5.23 -0.14
N CYS A 188 9.97 -5.58 -1.39
CA CYS A 188 9.20 -5.15 -2.56
C CYS A 188 7.72 -5.50 -2.41
N THR A 189 7.43 -6.77 -2.07
CA THR A 189 6.06 -7.25 -1.86
C THR A 189 5.33 -6.44 -0.78
N LYS A 190 5.96 -6.25 0.39
CA LYS A 190 5.38 -5.47 1.49
C LYS A 190 5.13 -4.00 1.10
N LYS A 191 6.03 -3.39 0.32
CA LYS A 191 5.85 -2.02 -0.19
C LYS A 191 4.64 -1.92 -1.11
N PHE A 192 4.51 -2.83 -2.08
CA PHE A 192 3.36 -2.87 -2.98
C PHE A 192 2.04 -3.16 -2.25
N GLU A 193 2.02 -4.01 -1.25
CA GLU A 193 0.84 -4.25 -0.41
C GLU A 193 0.38 -2.95 0.29
N ARG A 194 1.32 -2.22 0.93
CA ARG A 194 1.02 -0.95 1.59
C ARG A 194 0.54 0.11 0.61
N TYR A 195 1.21 0.22 -0.54
CA TYR A 195 0.80 1.11 -1.61
C TYR A 195 -0.63 0.82 -2.10
N ASN A 196 -0.95 -0.46 -2.35
CA ASN A 196 -2.28 -0.87 -2.79
C ASN A 196 -3.37 -0.58 -1.74
N ILE A 197 -3.05 -0.71 -0.45
CA ILE A 197 -3.97 -0.34 0.63
C ILE A 197 -4.19 1.18 0.61
N ALA A 198 -3.13 1.97 0.49
CA ALA A 198 -3.24 3.43 0.40
C ALA A 198 -4.11 3.87 -0.78
N VAL A 199 -3.91 3.28 -1.97
CA VAL A 199 -4.72 3.56 -3.17
C VAL A 199 -6.21 3.27 -2.91
N LYS A 200 -6.55 2.18 -2.21
CA LYS A 200 -7.94 1.88 -1.85
C LYS A 200 -8.56 2.96 -0.95
N PHE A 201 -7.78 3.47 0.01
CA PHE A 201 -8.26 4.58 0.87
C PHE A 201 -8.41 5.88 0.09
N VAL A 202 -7.55 6.17 -0.88
CA VAL A 202 -7.70 7.33 -1.78
C VAL A 202 -8.99 7.20 -2.59
N PHE A 203 -9.28 6.02 -3.17
CA PHE A 203 -10.54 5.81 -3.87
C PHE A 203 -11.76 5.94 -2.96
N ALA A 204 -11.70 5.42 -1.73
CA ALA A 204 -12.77 5.59 -0.75
C ALA A 204 -12.99 7.08 -0.43
N ALA A 205 -11.91 7.83 -0.20
CA ALA A 205 -11.97 9.26 0.06
C ALA A 205 -12.62 10.04 -1.09
N ILE A 206 -12.24 9.75 -2.34
CA ILE A 206 -12.84 10.36 -3.53
C ILE A 206 -14.35 10.09 -3.55
N ASN A 207 -14.80 8.86 -3.30
CA ASN A 207 -16.22 8.54 -3.25
C ASN A 207 -16.96 9.34 -2.17
N PHE A 208 -16.40 9.44 -0.96
CA PHE A 208 -16.97 10.27 0.10
C PHE A 208 -17.07 11.74 -0.30
N LEU A 209 -16.04 12.30 -0.92
CA LEU A 209 -16.02 13.69 -1.38
C LEU A 209 -17.03 13.95 -2.51
N VAL A 210 -17.18 13.00 -3.44
CA VAL A 210 -18.21 13.10 -4.49
C VAL A 210 -19.61 13.06 -3.90
N VAL A 211 -19.88 12.16 -2.95
CA VAL A 211 -21.17 12.10 -2.25
C VAL A 211 -21.43 13.40 -1.48
N ALA A 212 -20.42 13.93 -0.78
CA ALA A 212 -20.53 15.21 -0.07
C ALA A 212 -20.85 16.37 -1.04
N LEU A 213 -20.21 16.39 -2.22
CA LEU A 213 -20.48 17.39 -3.26
C LEU A 213 -21.93 17.30 -3.76
N LEU A 214 -22.42 16.09 -4.00
CA LEU A 214 -23.82 15.88 -4.42
C LEU A 214 -24.79 16.39 -3.35
N PHE A 215 -24.58 16.04 -2.08
CA PHE A 215 -25.41 16.58 -1.00
C PHE A 215 -25.37 18.12 -0.93
N ALA A 216 -24.18 18.71 -1.11
CA ALA A 216 -24.02 20.17 -1.09
C ALA A 216 -24.76 20.90 -2.25
N LEU A 217 -25.05 20.21 -3.36
CA LEU A 217 -25.81 20.76 -4.47
C LEU A 217 -27.33 20.76 -4.24
N PHE A 218 -27.83 19.92 -3.32
CA PHE A 218 -29.27 19.78 -3.02
C PHE A 218 -29.71 20.54 -1.74
N ILE A 219 -28.74 21.06 -0.96
CA ILE A 219 -28.97 21.89 0.22
C ILE A 219 -28.82 23.37 -0.15
#